data_a905b1b257b65a3b2b201a2123b05894
#
_entry.id   a905b1b257b65a3b2b201a2123b05894
#
_cell.length_a   1.000
_cell.length_b   1.000
_cell.length_c   1.000
_cell.angle_alpha   90.00
_cell.angle_beta   90.00
_cell.angle_gamma   90.00
#
_symmetry.space_group_name_H-M   'P 1'
#
loop_
_entity.id
_entity.type
_entity.pdbx_description
1 polymer ?
#
loop_
_entity_poly.entity_id
_entity_poly.type
_entity_poly.pdbx_seq_one_letter_code
_entity_poly.pdbx_strand_id
1 'polypeptide(L)'
;MSEVEQTDVVYACTDTGDLLMRLFRPLKSNGHGIVMVHGGAWTANDRTTPWVMCEALATAGMLVASLDFRCGPNFQHPTASADIAAGVRYVRVHADELQVDPNTLGLIGSSSGGHLVLLTALKPDALEHMTTPILDSDDEGVSLCSAKVHYVVALWPVSDPPVRYRYAQDTGRSELVAAHDGYFSSLDQMQNASVQRILRSDEATHVPPVMIVQPGEDANVPEAMTLDLVAAYQERDGLVHYRYLPGLPHAFAYQPSKATDTLAIDVLAFIQQQIAGL
;
A
#
# COMPACT_ATOMS: atom_id res chain seq x y z
N MET A 1 9.87 1.50 -27.55
CA MET A 1 8.79 2.43 -27.14
C MET A 1 8.13 1.76 -25.96
N SER A 2 7.86 2.48 -24.86
CA SER A 2 7.17 1.93 -23.70
C SER A 2 5.81 1.37 -24.14
N GLU A 3 5.48 0.15 -23.76
CA GLU A 3 4.18 -0.47 -24.01
C GLU A 3 3.12 0.01 -23.01
N VAL A 4 3.46 1.01 -22.19
CA VAL A 4 2.64 1.55 -21.10
C VAL A 4 2.51 3.05 -21.24
N GLU A 5 1.29 3.55 -21.30
CA GLU A 5 0.99 4.98 -21.27
C GLU A 5 0.96 5.46 -19.82
N GLN A 6 1.57 6.64 -19.54
CA GLN A 6 1.59 7.24 -18.22
C GLN A 6 0.91 8.60 -18.25
N THR A 7 -0.08 8.80 -17.38
CA THR A 7 -0.79 10.08 -17.21
C THR A 7 -1.00 10.39 -15.74
N ASP A 8 -0.86 11.66 -15.35
CA ASP A 8 -1.18 12.10 -14.00
C ASP A 8 -2.60 12.66 -13.97
N VAL A 9 -3.38 12.25 -12.96
CA VAL A 9 -4.73 12.75 -12.71
C VAL A 9 -4.85 13.20 -11.25
N VAL A 10 -5.71 14.20 -10.99
CA VAL A 10 -6.08 14.61 -9.64
C VAL A 10 -7.13 13.62 -9.14
N TYR A 11 -6.92 13.01 -7.99
CA TYR A 11 -7.90 12.10 -7.39
C TYR A 11 -8.61 12.69 -6.16
N ALA A 12 -7.99 13.70 -5.53
CA ALA A 12 -8.57 14.40 -4.40
C ALA A 12 -8.08 15.86 -4.37
N CYS A 13 -8.95 16.77 -3.96
CA CYS A 13 -8.60 18.16 -3.68
C CYS A 13 -8.66 18.38 -2.17
N THR A 14 -7.60 18.91 -1.58
CA THR A 14 -7.50 19.18 -0.15
C THR A 14 -7.18 20.64 0.10
N ASP A 15 -7.35 21.10 1.34
CA ASP A 15 -7.00 22.47 1.75
C ASP A 15 -5.51 22.81 1.51
N THR A 16 -4.67 21.78 1.35
CA THR A 16 -3.23 21.91 1.15
C THR A 16 -2.76 21.69 -0.27
N GLY A 17 -3.70 21.44 -1.19
CA GLY A 17 -3.45 21.23 -2.61
C GLY A 17 -4.02 19.91 -3.15
N ASP A 18 -3.83 19.72 -4.43
CA ASP A 18 -4.30 18.55 -5.14
C ASP A 18 -3.42 17.34 -4.87
N LEU A 19 -4.05 16.19 -4.67
CA LEU A 19 -3.38 14.90 -4.61
C LEU A 19 -3.45 14.22 -5.97
N LEU A 20 -2.29 13.83 -6.48
CA LEU A 20 -2.15 13.23 -7.80
C LEU A 20 -1.99 11.71 -7.71
N MET A 21 -2.54 11.01 -8.70
CA MET A 21 -2.13 9.64 -9.01
C MET A 21 -1.56 9.56 -10.42
N ARG A 22 -0.53 8.74 -10.59
CA ARG A 22 -0.02 8.36 -11.90
C ARG A 22 -0.66 7.06 -12.34
N LEU A 23 -1.39 7.14 -13.43
CA LEU A 23 -1.98 5.98 -14.10
C LEU A 23 -0.97 5.39 -15.07
N PHE A 24 -0.62 4.12 -14.89
CA PHE A 24 0.10 3.31 -15.85
C PHE A 24 -0.93 2.46 -16.59
N ARG A 25 -1.25 2.88 -17.81
CA ARG A 25 -2.27 2.23 -18.64
C ARG A 25 -1.62 1.21 -19.55
N PRO A 26 -2.07 -0.07 -19.52
CA PRO A 26 -1.57 -1.09 -20.44
C PRO A 26 -2.07 -0.83 -21.86
N LEU A 27 -1.33 -1.22 -22.89
CA LEU A 27 -1.81 -1.21 -24.28
C LEU A 27 -3.01 -2.12 -24.48
N LYS A 28 -3.06 -3.22 -23.75
CA LYS A 28 -4.18 -4.17 -23.75
C LYS A 28 -4.57 -4.47 -22.31
N SER A 29 -5.72 -3.89 -21.90
CA SER A 29 -6.27 -4.13 -20.57
C SER A 29 -6.74 -5.56 -20.40
N ASN A 30 -6.49 -6.13 -19.23
CA ASN A 30 -7.08 -7.39 -18.76
C ASN A 30 -8.29 -7.16 -17.84
N GLY A 31 -8.73 -5.92 -17.64
CA GLY A 31 -9.86 -5.55 -16.80
C GLY A 31 -9.55 -5.46 -15.31
N HIS A 32 -8.30 -5.62 -14.87
CA HIS A 32 -7.95 -5.57 -13.45
C HIS A 32 -7.16 -4.30 -13.10
N GLY A 33 -7.40 -3.78 -11.90
CA GLY A 33 -6.73 -2.59 -11.38
C GLY A 33 -6.03 -2.83 -10.04
N ILE A 34 -4.95 -2.08 -9.79
CA ILE A 34 -4.25 -2.09 -8.51
C ILE A 34 -3.80 -0.66 -8.15
N VAL A 35 -3.96 -0.31 -6.88
CA VAL A 35 -3.47 0.96 -6.34
C VAL A 35 -2.12 0.73 -5.70
N MET A 36 -1.10 1.49 -6.14
CA MET A 36 0.28 1.42 -5.66
C MET A 36 0.58 2.55 -4.68
N VAL A 37 1.21 2.19 -3.56
CA VAL A 37 1.58 3.11 -2.48
C VAL A 37 3.08 3.03 -2.23
N HIS A 38 3.78 4.14 -2.46
CA HIS A 38 5.24 4.21 -2.29
C HIS A 38 5.67 4.10 -0.82
N GLY A 39 6.92 3.67 -0.62
CA GLY A 39 7.60 3.76 0.66
C GLY A 39 8.19 5.16 0.89
N GLY A 40 9.13 5.29 1.85
CA GLY A 40 9.79 6.54 2.18
C GLY A 40 9.63 6.94 3.64
N ALA A 41 9.45 5.94 4.52
CA ALA A 41 9.28 6.12 5.96
C ALA A 41 8.21 7.16 6.33
N TRP A 42 7.10 7.20 5.56
CA TRP A 42 5.96 8.12 5.65
C TRP A 42 6.28 9.60 5.43
N THR A 43 7.54 9.97 5.15
CA THR A 43 8.01 11.36 5.11
C THR A 43 8.63 11.78 3.79
N ALA A 44 8.80 10.85 2.86
CA ALA A 44 9.51 11.07 1.59
C ALA A 44 8.91 10.27 0.45
N ASN A 45 9.38 10.55 -0.76
CA ASN A 45 8.99 9.96 -2.03
C ASN A 45 7.64 10.47 -2.55
N ASP A 46 7.25 9.95 -3.72
CA ASP A 46 6.03 10.28 -4.42
C ASP A 46 5.57 9.14 -5.34
N ARG A 47 4.46 9.36 -6.08
CA ARG A 47 3.86 8.43 -7.04
C ARG A 47 4.80 7.91 -8.13
N THR A 48 5.96 8.56 -8.34
CA THR A 48 6.91 8.16 -9.38
C THR A 48 7.92 7.13 -8.89
N THR A 49 8.10 7.01 -7.58
CA THR A 49 9.13 6.16 -6.95
C THR A 49 9.01 4.67 -7.30
N PRO A 50 7.83 4.02 -7.28
CA PRO A 50 7.72 2.58 -7.53
C PRO A 50 7.56 2.22 -9.02
N TRP A 51 8.05 3.08 -9.94
CA TRP A 51 7.80 2.98 -11.38
C TRP A 51 8.15 1.61 -11.98
N VAL A 52 9.21 0.94 -11.51
CA VAL A 52 9.65 -0.37 -12.03
C VAL A 52 8.55 -1.42 -11.86
N MET A 53 7.99 -1.53 -10.66
CA MET A 53 6.89 -2.45 -10.37
C MET A 53 5.61 -2.03 -11.09
N CYS A 54 5.33 -0.73 -11.16
CA CYS A 54 4.16 -0.21 -11.88
C CYS A 54 4.20 -0.56 -13.36
N GLU A 55 5.35 -0.37 -14.02
CA GLU A 55 5.52 -0.74 -15.45
C GLU A 55 5.42 -2.26 -15.66
N ALA A 56 5.99 -3.07 -14.77
CA ALA A 56 5.91 -4.52 -14.87
C ALA A 56 4.45 -5.02 -14.79
N LEU A 57 3.67 -4.52 -13.84
CA LEU A 57 2.25 -4.88 -13.70
C LEU A 57 1.40 -4.36 -14.86
N ALA A 58 1.66 -3.13 -15.33
CA ALA A 58 0.93 -2.56 -16.46
C ALA A 58 1.29 -3.28 -17.79
N THR A 59 2.54 -3.69 -17.99
CA THR A 59 2.95 -4.51 -19.14
C THR A 59 2.22 -5.86 -19.16
N ALA A 60 1.87 -6.39 -17.97
CA ALA A 60 1.07 -7.61 -17.85
C ALA A 60 -0.45 -7.39 -18.04
N GLY A 61 -0.87 -6.17 -18.37
CA GLY A 61 -2.26 -5.85 -18.73
C GLY A 61 -3.08 -5.20 -17.61
N MET A 62 -2.52 -4.93 -16.44
CA MET A 62 -3.23 -4.29 -15.33
C MET A 62 -3.20 -2.77 -15.43
N LEU A 63 -4.27 -2.10 -15.03
CA LEU A 63 -4.19 -0.68 -14.68
C LEU A 63 -3.47 -0.54 -13.34
N VAL A 64 -2.43 0.31 -13.27
CA VAL A 64 -1.78 0.65 -12.01
C VAL A 64 -1.97 2.13 -11.70
N ALA A 65 -2.56 2.43 -10.54
CA ALA A 65 -2.74 3.79 -10.04
C ALA A 65 -1.76 4.05 -8.89
N SER A 66 -0.62 4.70 -9.18
CA SER A 66 0.39 5.03 -8.18
C SER A 66 0.09 6.38 -7.53
N LEU A 67 -0.09 6.41 -6.20
CA LEU A 67 -0.59 7.57 -5.47
C LEU A 67 0.51 8.46 -4.90
N ASP A 68 0.29 9.78 -4.94
CA ASP A 68 0.78 10.69 -3.89
C ASP A 68 -0.14 10.60 -2.69
N PHE A 69 0.38 10.89 -1.52
CA PHE A 69 -0.38 11.07 -0.29
C PHE A 69 0.36 12.07 0.61
N ARG A 70 -0.36 12.69 1.53
CA ARG A 70 0.20 13.69 2.44
C ARG A 70 1.16 13.04 3.43
N CYS A 71 2.43 13.47 3.38
CA CYS A 71 3.53 12.91 4.15
C CYS A 71 3.86 13.72 5.41
N GLY A 72 4.41 13.04 6.42
CA GLY A 72 5.04 13.72 7.56
C GLY A 72 6.28 14.55 7.13
N PRO A 73 6.73 15.48 7.96
CA PRO A 73 6.19 15.81 9.29
C PRO A 73 4.99 16.76 9.25
N ASN A 74 4.63 17.31 8.06
CA ASN A 74 3.53 18.28 7.94
C ASN A 74 2.16 17.61 8.16
N PHE A 75 2.06 16.31 7.83
CA PHE A 75 0.83 15.54 7.97
C PHE A 75 1.12 14.24 8.72
N GLN A 76 0.52 14.12 9.89
CA GLN A 76 0.70 12.95 10.75
C GLN A 76 -0.39 11.89 10.49
N HIS A 77 -0.15 10.69 11.03
CA HIS A 77 -1.15 9.62 11.06
C HIS A 77 -2.48 10.15 11.67
N PRO A 78 -3.66 9.84 11.07
CA PRO A 78 -3.93 8.89 10.00
C PRO A 78 -4.06 9.50 8.59
N THR A 79 -3.61 10.73 8.35
CA THR A 79 -3.87 11.47 7.10
C THR A 79 -3.51 10.67 5.85
N ALA A 80 -2.33 10.04 5.81
CA ALA A 80 -1.92 9.25 4.64
C ALA A 80 -2.86 8.05 4.38
N SER A 81 -3.37 7.38 5.43
CA SER A 81 -4.32 6.28 5.27
C SER A 81 -5.65 6.76 4.69
N ALA A 82 -6.09 7.97 5.06
CA ALA A 82 -7.29 8.60 4.49
C ALA A 82 -7.10 8.92 3.00
N ASP A 83 -5.93 9.42 2.63
CA ASP A 83 -5.60 9.72 1.23
C ASP A 83 -5.57 8.45 0.38
N ILE A 84 -4.98 7.37 0.88
CA ILE A 84 -4.95 6.08 0.18
C ILE A 84 -6.36 5.50 0.02
N ALA A 85 -7.18 5.57 1.07
CA ALA A 85 -8.57 5.15 1.00
C ALA A 85 -9.36 5.98 -0.02
N ALA A 86 -9.11 7.29 -0.11
CA ALA A 86 -9.67 8.16 -1.15
C ALA A 86 -9.21 7.73 -2.56
N GLY A 87 -7.94 7.41 -2.74
CA GLY A 87 -7.42 6.89 -4.01
C GLY A 87 -8.09 5.58 -4.45
N VAL A 88 -8.32 4.64 -3.53
CA VAL A 88 -9.08 3.40 -3.82
C VAL A 88 -10.51 3.72 -4.23
N ARG A 89 -11.19 4.62 -3.51
CA ARG A 89 -12.56 5.04 -3.84
C ARG A 89 -12.62 5.71 -5.21
N TYR A 90 -11.66 6.60 -5.52
CA TYR A 90 -11.56 7.24 -6.82
C TYR A 90 -11.49 6.21 -7.96
N VAL A 91 -10.56 5.24 -7.86
CA VAL A 91 -10.45 4.18 -8.88
C VAL A 91 -11.73 3.36 -8.99
N ARG A 92 -12.42 3.10 -7.89
CA ARG A 92 -13.69 2.35 -7.88
C ARG A 92 -14.82 3.12 -8.53
N VAL A 93 -14.96 4.41 -8.24
CA VAL A 93 -16.01 5.26 -8.82
C VAL A 93 -15.80 5.45 -10.32
N HIS A 94 -14.56 5.59 -10.76
CA HIS A 94 -14.19 5.76 -12.17
C HIS A 94 -13.86 4.43 -12.87
N ALA A 95 -14.33 3.30 -12.33
CA ALA A 95 -13.95 1.96 -12.81
C ALA A 95 -14.27 1.74 -14.29
N ASP A 96 -15.43 2.22 -14.77
CA ASP A 96 -15.83 2.12 -16.18
C ASP A 96 -14.89 2.93 -17.09
N GLU A 97 -14.59 4.18 -16.72
CA GLU A 97 -13.65 5.05 -17.45
C GLU A 97 -12.24 4.46 -17.46
N LEU A 98 -11.83 3.90 -16.34
CA LEU A 98 -10.52 3.29 -16.15
C LEU A 98 -10.43 1.87 -16.73
N GLN A 99 -11.54 1.31 -17.21
CA GLN A 99 -11.65 -0.05 -17.76
C GLN A 99 -11.18 -1.14 -16.78
N VAL A 100 -11.60 -1.05 -15.52
CA VAL A 100 -11.28 -2.01 -14.46
C VAL A 100 -12.56 -2.56 -13.82
N ASP A 101 -12.51 -3.81 -13.39
CA ASP A 101 -13.56 -4.38 -12.54
C ASP A 101 -13.34 -3.91 -11.09
N PRO A 102 -14.26 -3.10 -10.51
CA PRO A 102 -14.15 -2.60 -9.16
C PRO A 102 -14.13 -3.68 -8.07
N ASN A 103 -14.59 -4.90 -8.39
CA ASN A 103 -14.60 -6.02 -7.45
C ASN A 103 -13.24 -6.73 -7.36
N THR A 104 -12.35 -6.52 -8.32
CA THR A 104 -11.01 -7.13 -8.37
C THR A 104 -9.89 -6.18 -7.98
N LEU A 105 -10.22 -4.98 -7.47
CA LEU A 105 -9.21 -4.01 -7.05
C LEU A 105 -8.34 -4.56 -5.93
N GLY A 106 -7.01 -4.37 -6.09
CA GLY A 106 -6.00 -4.67 -5.08
C GLY A 106 -5.27 -3.43 -4.59
N LEU A 107 -4.55 -3.60 -3.47
CA LEU A 107 -3.58 -2.65 -2.95
C LEU A 107 -2.19 -3.28 -2.97
N ILE A 108 -1.18 -2.51 -3.37
CA ILE A 108 0.23 -2.89 -3.26
C ILE A 108 1.01 -1.73 -2.65
N GLY A 109 1.89 -2.02 -1.71
CA GLY A 109 2.74 -0.99 -1.10
C GLY A 109 4.02 -1.55 -0.56
N SER A 110 5.04 -0.69 -0.45
CA SER A 110 6.38 -1.07 0.00
C SER A 110 6.80 -0.31 1.26
N SER A 111 7.50 -0.97 2.18
CA SER A 111 8.03 -0.35 3.40
C SER A 111 6.92 0.36 4.20
N SER A 112 7.02 1.67 4.44
CA SER A 112 5.94 2.46 5.04
C SER A 112 4.65 2.45 4.20
N GLY A 113 4.75 2.40 2.86
CA GLY A 113 3.59 2.17 1.99
C GLY A 113 2.95 0.80 2.20
N GLY A 114 3.77 -0.24 2.48
CA GLY A 114 3.28 -1.56 2.87
C GLY A 114 2.50 -1.55 4.19
N HIS A 115 2.91 -0.73 5.15
CA HIS A 115 2.14 -0.47 6.37
C HIS A 115 0.79 0.19 6.05
N LEU A 116 0.82 1.26 5.25
CA LEU A 116 -0.38 2.04 4.93
C LEU A 116 -1.42 1.23 4.16
N VAL A 117 -1.01 0.39 3.20
CA VAL A 117 -1.96 -0.47 2.47
C VAL A 117 -2.61 -1.52 3.38
N LEU A 118 -1.85 -2.06 4.35
CA LEU A 118 -2.40 -2.99 5.34
C LEU A 118 -3.41 -2.30 6.27
N LEU A 119 -3.09 -1.10 6.79
CA LEU A 119 -4.03 -0.33 7.61
C LEU A 119 -5.32 -0.02 6.86
N THR A 120 -5.21 0.51 5.63
CA THR A 120 -6.36 0.84 4.79
C THR A 120 -7.20 -0.39 4.48
N ALA A 121 -6.58 -1.52 4.15
CA ALA A 121 -7.29 -2.73 3.81
C ALA A 121 -8.01 -3.38 4.99
N LEU A 122 -7.41 -3.34 6.19
CA LEU A 122 -8.03 -3.91 7.41
C LEU A 122 -9.16 -3.06 7.96
N LYS A 123 -9.15 -1.74 7.72
CA LYS A 123 -10.13 -0.77 8.21
C LYS A 123 -10.65 0.13 7.07
N PRO A 124 -11.15 -0.43 5.95
CA PRO A 124 -11.39 0.33 4.71
C PRO A 124 -12.37 1.49 4.87
N ASP A 125 -13.34 1.34 5.76
CA ASP A 125 -14.44 2.30 5.97
C ASP A 125 -14.41 2.92 7.37
N ALA A 126 -13.25 2.89 8.05
CA ALA A 126 -13.06 3.59 9.30
C ALA A 126 -13.25 5.11 9.13
N LEU A 127 -13.85 5.77 10.09
CA LEU A 127 -14.17 7.20 10.00
C LEU A 127 -12.93 8.04 9.72
N GLU A 128 -11.81 7.69 10.33
CA GLU A 128 -10.51 8.34 10.08
C GLU A 128 -10.01 8.17 8.64
N HIS A 129 -10.42 7.13 7.92
CA HIS A 129 -10.08 6.88 6.52
C HIS A 129 -11.07 7.54 5.53
N MET A 130 -12.11 8.20 6.03
CA MET A 130 -13.12 8.88 5.20
C MET A 130 -12.95 10.40 5.17
N THR A 131 -11.88 10.94 5.75
CA THR A 131 -11.68 12.38 5.90
C THR A 131 -11.14 13.08 4.67
N THR A 132 -10.61 12.36 3.68
CA THR A 132 -10.14 12.91 2.41
C THR A 132 -11.24 12.79 1.35
N PRO A 133 -11.77 13.92 0.84
CA PRO A 133 -12.77 13.90 -0.23
C PRO A 133 -12.11 13.47 -1.55
N ILE A 134 -12.83 12.74 -2.37
CA ILE A 134 -12.39 12.43 -3.74
C ILE A 134 -12.89 13.52 -4.70
N LEU A 135 -12.17 13.70 -5.81
CA LEU A 135 -12.61 14.58 -6.88
C LEU A 135 -13.94 14.05 -7.47
N ASP A 136 -14.84 14.95 -7.87
CA ASP A 136 -16.18 14.66 -8.40
C ASP A 136 -17.14 14.01 -7.38
N SER A 137 -16.90 14.25 -6.08
CA SER A 137 -17.71 13.70 -4.99
C SER A 137 -19.02 14.48 -4.69
N ASP A 138 -19.50 15.31 -5.61
CA ASP A 138 -20.76 16.07 -5.45
C ASP A 138 -22.00 15.16 -5.39
N ASP A 139 -21.85 13.88 -5.74
CA ASP A 139 -22.89 12.86 -5.60
C ASP A 139 -22.79 12.18 -4.23
N GLU A 140 -23.83 12.26 -3.39
CA GLU A 140 -23.87 11.63 -2.06
C GLU A 140 -23.53 10.13 -2.12
N GLY A 141 -23.81 9.45 -3.23
CA GLY A 141 -23.48 8.04 -3.46
C GLY A 141 -21.99 7.76 -3.54
N VAL A 142 -21.20 8.70 -4.03
CA VAL A 142 -19.73 8.59 -4.18
C VAL A 142 -19.03 8.70 -2.83
N SER A 143 -19.52 9.56 -1.94
CA SER A 143 -18.99 9.71 -0.58
C SER A 143 -19.11 8.44 0.28
N LEU A 144 -20.05 7.56 -0.06
CA LEU A 144 -20.32 6.31 0.68
C LEU A 144 -19.66 5.08 0.04
N CYS A 145 -18.89 5.25 -1.05
CA CYS A 145 -18.19 4.15 -1.70
C CYS A 145 -17.11 3.57 -0.77
N SER A 146 -17.10 2.24 -0.61
CA SER A 146 -16.14 1.54 0.24
C SER A 146 -14.72 1.53 -0.35
N ALA A 147 -13.71 1.67 0.51
CA ALA A 147 -12.31 1.47 0.15
C ALA A 147 -11.86 -0.02 0.27
N LYS A 148 -12.79 -0.97 0.40
CA LYS A 148 -12.48 -2.40 0.41
C LYS A 148 -11.70 -2.81 -0.83
N VAL A 149 -10.70 -3.67 -0.66
CA VAL A 149 -9.93 -4.27 -1.74
C VAL A 149 -10.01 -5.79 -1.67
N HIS A 150 -9.83 -6.43 -2.81
CA HIS A 150 -9.94 -7.89 -2.92
C HIS A 150 -8.70 -8.62 -2.39
N TYR A 151 -7.52 -8.02 -2.54
CA TYR A 151 -6.23 -8.54 -2.06
C TYR A 151 -5.25 -7.42 -1.74
N VAL A 152 -4.19 -7.77 -1.00
CA VAL A 152 -3.09 -6.86 -0.67
C VAL A 152 -1.74 -7.50 -1.00
N VAL A 153 -0.81 -6.71 -1.54
CA VAL A 153 0.60 -7.06 -1.67
C VAL A 153 1.43 -6.12 -0.80
N ALA A 154 2.00 -6.63 0.26
CA ALA A 154 2.81 -5.88 1.21
C ALA A 154 4.30 -6.24 1.03
N LEU A 155 5.05 -5.33 0.41
CA LEU A 155 6.46 -5.51 0.13
C LEU A 155 7.27 -4.96 1.31
N TRP A 156 7.98 -5.83 2.04
CA TRP A 156 8.78 -5.48 3.24
C TRP A 156 8.12 -4.43 4.15
N PRO A 157 6.87 -4.70 4.62
CA PRO A 157 6.06 -3.69 5.29
C PRO A 157 6.59 -3.35 6.68
N VAL A 158 6.57 -2.06 7.04
CA VAL A 158 6.76 -1.61 8.42
C VAL A 158 5.47 -1.84 9.21
N SER A 159 5.10 -3.09 9.43
CA SER A 159 3.76 -3.46 9.93
C SER A 159 3.51 -3.15 11.40
N ASP A 160 4.58 -2.99 12.20
CA ASP A 160 4.49 -2.67 13.63
C ASP A 160 5.36 -1.45 13.95
N PRO A 161 4.81 -0.21 13.87
CA PRO A 161 5.56 1.00 14.12
C PRO A 161 6.28 1.06 15.48
N PRO A 162 5.68 0.68 16.62
CA PRO A 162 6.40 0.70 17.91
C PRO A 162 7.56 -0.29 17.97
N VAL A 163 7.43 -1.47 17.38
CA VAL A 163 8.52 -2.46 17.30
C VAL A 163 9.66 -1.92 16.43
N ARG A 164 9.34 -1.37 15.27
CA ARG A 164 10.34 -0.78 14.37
C ARG A 164 10.99 0.46 14.98
N TYR A 165 10.25 1.28 15.73
CA TYR A 165 10.79 2.46 16.44
C TYR A 165 11.86 2.04 17.47
N ARG A 166 11.53 1.05 18.29
CA ARG A 166 12.49 0.47 19.26
C ARG A 166 13.72 -0.12 18.57
N TYR A 167 13.51 -0.91 17.52
CA TYR A 167 14.61 -1.45 16.72
C TYR A 167 15.53 -0.35 16.18
N ALA A 168 14.97 0.76 15.70
CA ALA A 168 15.74 1.89 15.21
C ALA A 168 16.57 2.55 16.31
N GLN A 169 16.01 2.69 17.53
CA GLN A 169 16.74 3.21 18.70
C GLN A 169 17.87 2.25 19.09
N ASP A 170 17.60 0.96 19.23
CA ASP A 170 18.57 -0.06 19.66
C ASP A 170 19.73 -0.24 18.67
N THR A 171 19.48 0.02 17.39
CA THR A 171 20.49 -0.08 16.32
C THR A 171 21.12 1.27 15.94
N GLY A 172 20.78 2.35 16.66
CA GLY A 172 21.34 3.70 16.42
C GLY A 172 20.92 4.34 15.09
N ARG A 173 19.79 3.91 14.51
CA ARG A 173 19.26 4.43 13.24
C ARG A 173 18.45 5.72 13.45
N SER A 174 19.14 6.81 13.71
CA SER A 174 18.50 8.10 14.05
C SER A 174 17.57 8.64 12.95
N GLU A 175 17.86 8.37 11.68
CA GLU A 175 17.02 8.75 10.55
C GLU A 175 15.66 8.05 10.58
N LEU A 176 15.64 6.79 11.04
CA LEU A 176 14.40 6.04 11.18
C LEU A 176 13.59 6.50 12.41
N VAL A 177 14.28 6.82 13.51
CA VAL A 177 13.65 7.42 14.69
C VAL A 177 12.98 8.73 14.32
N ALA A 178 13.70 9.64 13.65
CA ALA A 178 13.19 10.93 13.22
C ALA A 178 11.98 10.80 12.28
N ALA A 179 11.98 9.81 11.40
CA ALA A 179 10.84 9.55 10.52
C ALA A 179 9.58 9.12 11.30
N HIS A 180 9.73 8.28 12.34
CA HIS A 180 8.61 7.93 13.20
C HIS A 180 8.09 9.15 13.97
N ASP A 181 8.98 9.93 14.59
CA ASP A 181 8.64 11.15 15.34
C ASP A 181 7.98 12.21 14.45
N GLY A 182 8.35 12.25 13.16
CA GLY A 182 7.73 13.15 12.19
C GLY A 182 6.32 12.70 11.74
N TYR A 183 6.04 11.40 11.75
CA TYR A 183 4.75 10.90 11.26
C TYR A 183 3.76 10.54 12.37
N PHE A 184 4.23 10.10 13.53
CA PHE A 184 3.41 9.78 14.68
C PHE A 184 3.59 10.80 15.81
N SER A 185 2.49 11.25 16.38
CA SER A 185 2.52 12.25 17.47
C SER A 185 2.89 11.64 18.83
N SER A 186 2.81 10.32 18.99
CA SER A 186 3.08 9.62 20.24
C SER A 186 3.28 8.12 20.04
N LEU A 187 3.82 7.44 21.07
CA LEU A 187 3.90 5.98 21.12
C LEU A 187 2.52 5.33 21.08
N ASP A 188 1.52 5.92 21.71
CA ASP A 188 0.13 5.41 21.69
C ASP A 188 -0.42 5.43 20.25
N GLN A 189 -0.11 6.49 19.49
CA GLN A 189 -0.49 6.56 18.09
C GLN A 189 0.22 5.49 17.25
N MET A 190 1.52 5.23 17.50
CA MET A 190 2.23 4.11 16.86
C MET A 190 1.60 2.76 17.20
N GLN A 191 1.21 2.55 18.48
CA GLN A 191 0.54 1.33 18.93
C GLN A 191 -0.83 1.16 18.24
N ASN A 192 -1.61 2.23 18.13
CA ASN A 192 -2.91 2.20 17.46
C ASN A 192 -2.78 1.92 15.96
N ALA A 193 -1.64 2.24 15.37
CA ALA A 193 -1.31 1.95 13.97
C ALA A 193 -0.59 0.60 13.77
N SER A 194 -0.37 -0.22 14.80
CA SER A 194 0.20 -1.55 14.65
C SER A 194 -0.79 -2.49 13.99
N VAL A 195 -0.40 -3.02 12.82
CA VAL A 195 -1.21 -3.96 12.03
C VAL A 195 -1.45 -5.25 12.81
N GLN A 196 -0.41 -5.77 13.49
CA GLN A 196 -0.51 -6.97 14.33
C GLN A 196 -1.51 -6.79 15.48
N ARG A 197 -1.49 -5.60 16.13
CA ARG A 197 -2.48 -5.29 17.18
C ARG A 197 -3.88 -5.23 16.62
N ILE A 198 -4.08 -4.56 15.48
CA ILE A 198 -5.40 -4.46 14.81
C ILE A 198 -5.93 -5.84 14.45
N LEU A 199 -5.08 -6.73 13.92
CA LEU A 199 -5.47 -8.09 13.58
C LEU A 199 -5.85 -8.91 14.83
N ARG A 200 -5.15 -8.73 15.96
CA ARG A 200 -5.42 -9.44 17.23
C ARG A 200 -6.54 -8.82 18.05
N SER A 201 -7.09 -7.70 17.61
CA SER A 201 -8.26 -7.04 18.20
C SER A 201 -9.47 -7.17 17.27
N ASP A 202 -10.64 -6.68 17.72
CA ASP A 202 -11.86 -6.63 16.90
C ASP A 202 -11.91 -5.41 15.96
N GLU A 203 -10.80 -4.69 15.79
CA GLU A 203 -10.74 -3.47 14.95
C GLU A 203 -10.65 -3.77 13.45
N ALA A 204 -10.12 -4.94 13.06
CA ALA A 204 -10.09 -5.35 11.66
C ALA A 204 -11.50 -5.71 11.18
N THR A 205 -12.08 -4.87 10.34
CA THR A 205 -13.42 -5.08 9.75
C THR A 205 -13.37 -5.84 8.41
N HIS A 206 -12.19 -6.00 7.85
CA HIS A 206 -11.92 -6.72 6.62
C HIS A 206 -10.52 -7.32 6.68
N VAL A 207 -10.36 -8.60 6.29
CA VAL A 207 -9.06 -9.30 6.27
C VAL A 207 -8.91 -9.94 4.88
N PRO A 208 -8.42 -9.17 3.88
CA PRO A 208 -8.25 -9.69 2.53
C PRO A 208 -7.05 -10.65 2.45
N PRO A 209 -7.01 -11.55 1.46
CA PRO A 209 -5.81 -12.32 1.13
C PRO A 209 -4.60 -11.39 0.99
N VAL A 210 -3.46 -11.80 1.54
CA VAL A 210 -2.26 -10.98 1.55
C VAL A 210 -1.03 -11.74 1.03
N MET A 211 -0.26 -11.10 0.16
CA MET A 211 1.13 -11.48 -0.11
C MET A 211 2.06 -10.60 0.72
N ILE A 212 2.91 -11.22 1.53
CA ILE A 212 3.91 -10.53 2.35
C ILE A 212 5.30 -10.93 1.86
N VAL A 213 6.11 -9.94 1.46
CA VAL A 213 7.45 -10.15 0.93
C VAL A 213 8.48 -9.65 1.94
N GLN A 214 9.46 -10.50 2.27
CA GLN A 214 10.57 -10.18 3.18
C GLN A 214 11.92 -10.40 2.47
N PRO A 215 12.71 -9.35 2.23
CA PRO A 215 14.11 -9.46 1.84
C PRO A 215 14.97 -10.01 2.98
N GLY A 216 15.88 -10.93 2.68
CA GLY A 216 16.68 -11.61 3.70
C GLY A 216 17.79 -10.76 4.33
N GLU A 217 18.25 -9.70 3.66
CA GLU A 217 19.25 -8.75 4.16
C GLU A 217 18.62 -7.37 4.46
N ASP A 218 17.36 -7.37 4.93
CA ASP A 218 16.65 -6.15 5.25
C ASP A 218 17.11 -5.56 6.59
N ALA A 219 17.90 -4.49 6.51
CA ALA A 219 18.37 -3.76 7.69
C ALA A 219 17.35 -2.72 8.21
N ASN A 220 16.22 -2.52 7.53
CA ASN A 220 15.19 -1.55 7.91
C ASN A 220 14.00 -2.19 8.61
N VAL A 221 13.64 -3.41 8.18
CA VAL A 221 12.47 -4.16 8.68
C VAL A 221 12.98 -5.50 9.18
N PRO A 222 13.08 -5.71 10.50
CA PRO A 222 13.56 -6.98 11.05
C PRO A 222 12.58 -8.11 10.69
N GLU A 223 13.12 -9.26 10.27
CA GLU A 223 12.34 -10.43 9.85
C GLU A 223 11.33 -10.87 10.93
N ALA A 224 11.72 -10.79 12.21
CA ALA A 224 10.85 -11.15 13.33
C ALA A 224 9.52 -10.36 13.33
N MET A 225 9.53 -9.08 12.91
CA MET A 225 8.32 -8.27 12.79
C MET A 225 7.41 -8.78 11.66
N THR A 226 8.01 -9.19 10.55
CA THR A 226 7.26 -9.77 9.42
C THR A 226 6.67 -11.14 9.77
N LEU A 227 7.42 -11.99 10.49
CA LEU A 227 6.91 -13.29 10.94
C LEU A 227 5.75 -13.13 11.95
N ASP A 228 5.81 -12.13 12.83
CA ASP A 228 4.71 -11.82 13.74
C ASP A 228 3.47 -11.31 12.97
N LEU A 229 3.65 -10.54 11.89
CA LEU A 229 2.56 -10.16 10.98
C LEU A 229 1.90 -11.39 10.34
N VAL A 230 2.69 -12.33 9.84
CA VAL A 230 2.19 -13.59 9.27
C VAL A 230 1.37 -14.36 10.31
N ALA A 231 1.89 -14.49 11.53
CA ALA A 231 1.19 -15.16 12.63
C ALA A 231 -0.15 -14.45 12.96
N ALA A 232 -0.15 -13.12 13.07
CA ALA A 232 -1.36 -12.34 13.36
C ALA A 232 -2.44 -12.49 12.27
N TYR A 233 -2.06 -12.58 11.00
CA TYR A 233 -2.99 -12.87 9.91
C TYR A 233 -3.59 -14.27 10.03
N GLN A 234 -2.75 -15.28 10.34
CA GLN A 234 -3.18 -16.67 10.51
C GLN A 234 -4.11 -16.84 11.73
N GLU A 235 -3.87 -16.12 12.82
CA GLU A 235 -4.74 -16.08 14.00
C GLU A 235 -6.16 -15.56 13.67
N ARG A 236 -6.32 -14.85 12.54
CA ARG A 236 -7.62 -14.34 12.03
C ARG A 236 -8.14 -15.17 10.84
N ASP A 237 -7.64 -16.38 10.64
CA ASP A 237 -7.97 -17.25 9.49
C ASP A 237 -7.72 -16.56 8.13
N GLY A 238 -6.85 -15.54 8.10
CA GLY A 238 -6.48 -14.81 6.90
C GLY A 238 -5.58 -15.62 5.97
N LEU A 239 -5.82 -15.52 4.65
CA LEU A 239 -4.95 -16.17 3.65
C LEU A 239 -3.65 -15.38 3.49
N VAL A 240 -2.52 -16.02 3.80
CA VAL A 240 -1.18 -15.42 3.71
C VAL A 240 -0.33 -16.18 2.70
N HIS A 241 0.24 -15.43 1.75
CA HIS A 241 1.30 -15.88 0.87
C HIS A 241 2.61 -15.20 1.31
N TYR A 242 3.42 -15.90 2.12
CA TYR A 242 4.71 -15.37 2.59
C TYR A 242 5.82 -15.69 1.59
N ARG A 243 6.57 -14.66 1.18
CA ARG A 243 7.69 -14.79 0.24
C ARG A 243 8.97 -14.24 0.88
N TYR A 244 9.85 -15.13 1.29
CA TYR A 244 11.21 -14.78 1.75
C TYR A 244 12.17 -14.77 0.56
N LEU A 245 12.99 -13.72 0.45
CA LEU A 245 13.93 -13.51 -0.63
C LEU A 245 15.37 -13.38 -0.08
N PRO A 246 16.12 -14.48 0.01
CA PRO A 246 17.46 -14.48 0.61
C PRO A 246 18.43 -13.58 -0.15
N GLY A 247 19.34 -12.90 0.56
CA GLY A 247 20.41 -12.09 -0.02
C GLY A 247 19.97 -10.76 -0.64
N LEU A 248 18.71 -10.39 -0.53
CA LEU A 248 18.23 -9.12 -1.07
C LEU A 248 18.06 -8.08 0.05
N PRO A 249 18.49 -6.82 -0.20
CA PRO A 249 18.35 -5.73 0.76
C PRO A 249 16.96 -5.09 0.72
N HIS A 250 16.67 -4.22 1.70
CA HIS A 250 15.48 -3.37 1.70
C HIS A 250 15.36 -2.55 0.41
N ALA A 251 14.15 -2.41 -0.12
CA ALA A 251 13.83 -1.60 -1.31
C ALA A 251 14.55 -2.01 -2.62
N PHE A 252 15.06 -3.24 -2.71
CA PHE A 252 15.78 -3.71 -3.90
C PHE A 252 14.98 -3.56 -5.21
N ALA A 253 13.66 -3.65 -5.15
CA ALA A 253 12.79 -3.60 -6.33
C ALA A 253 12.45 -2.17 -6.81
N TYR A 254 13.08 -1.14 -6.27
CA TYR A 254 13.00 0.22 -6.82
C TYR A 254 13.92 0.43 -8.02
N GLN A 255 14.79 -0.55 -8.32
CA GLN A 255 15.67 -0.51 -9.48
C GLN A 255 15.43 -1.73 -10.37
N PRO A 256 15.57 -1.58 -11.69
CA PRO A 256 15.51 -2.70 -12.62
C PRO A 256 16.59 -3.74 -12.29
N SER A 257 16.18 -4.98 -12.10
CA SER A 257 17.09 -6.10 -11.88
C SER A 257 16.36 -7.43 -12.11
N LYS A 258 17.12 -8.51 -12.30
CA LYS A 258 16.55 -9.85 -12.39
C LYS A 258 15.75 -10.23 -11.14
N ALA A 259 16.15 -9.76 -9.96
CA ALA A 259 15.40 -9.99 -8.72
C ALA A 259 14.06 -9.25 -8.73
N THR A 260 14.04 -8.02 -9.23
CA THR A 260 12.81 -7.24 -9.42
C THR A 260 11.86 -7.89 -10.42
N ASP A 261 12.38 -8.37 -11.55
CA ASP A 261 11.59 -9.08 -12.56
C ASP A 261 10.96 -10.37 -11.97
N THR A 262 11.76 -11.12 -11.20
CA THR A 262 11.27 -12.34 -10.53
C THR A 262 10.17 -12.01 -9.52
N LEU A 263 10.35 -10.95 -8.72
CA LEU A 263 9.32 -10.50 -7.78
C LEU A 263 8.03 -10.07 -8.51
N ALA A 264 8.14 -9.36 -9.62
CA ALA A 264 6.98 -8.96 -10.41
C ALA A 264 6.19 -10.19 -10.93
N ILE A 265 6.88 -11.24 -11.36
CA ILE A 265 6.25 -12.52 -11.75
C ILE A 265 5.53 -13.17 -10.55
N ASP A 266 6.18 -13.23 -9.38
CA ASP A 266 5.58 -13.78 -8.16
C ASP A 266 4.33 -13.00 -7.75
N VAL A 267 4.38 -11.66 -7.80
CA VAL A 267 3.25 -10.77 -7.51
C VAL A 267 2.09 -11.02 -8.49
N LEU A 268 2.37 -11.08 -9.79
CA LEU A 268 1.35 -11.36 -10.81
C LEU A 268 0.71 -12.74 -10.60
N ALA A 269 1.51 -13.76 -10.28
CA ALA A 269 0.98 -15.10 -10.01
C ALA A 269 0.05 -15.11 -8.79
N PHE A 270 0.42 -14.41 -7.71
CA PHE A 270 -0.46 -14.23 -6.55
C PHE A 270 -1.75 -13.52 -6.94
N ILE A 271 -1.68 -12.38 -7.65
CA ILE A 271 -2.87 -11.62 -8.08
C ILE A 271 -3.80 -12.51 -8.91
N GLN A 272 -3.26 -13.23 -9.90
CA GLN A 272 -4.04 -14.14 -10.75
C GLN A 272 -4.77 -15.22 -9.94
N GLN A 273 -4.16 -15.76 -8.90
CA GLN A 273 -4.81 -16.71 -8.00
C GLN A 273 -6.00 -16.10 -7.24
N GLN A 274 -5.88 -14.82 -6.84
CA GLN A 274 -6.96 -14.16 -6.10
C GLN A 274 -8.16 -13.83 -7.00
N ILE A 275 -7.93 -13.45 -8.25
CA ILE A 275 -9.00 -13.05 -9.17
C ILE A 275 -9.61 -14.22 -9.95
N ALA A 276 -8.92 -15.36 -10.08
CA ALA A 276 -9.42 -16.54 -10.79
C ALA A 276 -10.60 -17.24 -10.10
N GLY A 277 -10.91 -16.88 -8.86
CA GLY A 277 -12.00 -17.45 -8.06
C GLY A 277 -13.30 -16.63 -8.10
N LEU A 278 -13.31 -15.51 -8.85
CA LEU A 278 -14.45 -14.61 -9.04
C LEU A 278 -15.13 -14.91 -10.37
#